data_6e428d3785f69b9625562b1a4544e8f4
#
_entry.id   6e428d3785f69b9625562b1a4544e8f4
#
_cell.length_a   1.000
_cell.length_b   1.000
_cell.length_c   1.000
_cell.angle_alpha   90.00
_cell.angle_beta   90.00
_cell.angle_gamma   90.00
#
_symmetry.space_group_name_H-M   'P 1'
#
loop_
_entity.id
_entity.type
_entity.pdbx_description
1 polymer ?
#
loop_
_entity_poly.entity_id
_entity_poly.type
_entity_poly.pdbx_seq_one_letter_code
_entity_poly.pdbx_strand_id
1 'polypeptide(L)'
;MWKVSFKDPMYKKVQKFNDRATVVTLKGDLKIPMEVMHSMPKEVCDWMLNKINPKVQVYHWQGIISITATGKTVRSEDDKDNPVLAERIAECRAKIAIYKFVTHLIKKYNKYYIKLIIGKYGSTRPDYNQKDTLHAIHGKYSTLWGKELKHLAKLFDLVKSNG
;
A
#
# COMPACT_ATOMS: atom_id res chain seq x y z
N MET A 1 -11.17 -11.71 12.52
CA MET A 1 -10.97 -11.90 11.05
C MET A 1 -10.41 -10.63 10.44
N TRP A 2 -9.31 -10.74 9.73
CA TRP A 2 -8.75 -9.61 9.00
C TRP A 2 -9.74 -9.14 7.94
N LYS A 3 -10.28 -7.95 8.09
CA LYS A 3 -11.01 -7.28 7.02
C LYS A 3 -10.15 -6.17 6.48
N VAL A 4 -9.54 -6.44 5.35
CA VAL A 4 -8.83 -5.41 4.61
C VAL A 4 -9.85 -4.76 3.68
N SER A 5 -10.38 -3.65 4.10
CA SER A 5 -11.20 -2.82 3.23
C SER A 5 -10.65 -1.40 3.25
N PHE A 6 -9.92 -1.03 2.21
CA PHE A 6 -9.85 0.39 1.91
C PHE A 6 -11.25 0.85 1.51
N LYS A 7 -11.71 1.96 2.06
CA LYS A 7 -12.88 2.62 1.51
C LYS A 7 -12.58 2.99 0.07
N ASP A 8 -13.41 2.55 -0.85
CA ASP A 8 -13.33 2.99 -2.24
C ASP A 8 -14.46 4.03 -2.45
N PRO A 9 -14.21 5.25 -2.90
CA PRO A 9 -12.87 5.75 -3.27
C PRO A 9 -12.02 6.12 -2.04
N MET A 10 -10.71 5.88 -2.13
CA MET A 10 -9.75 6.38 -1.15
C MET A 10 -9.82 7.91 -1.11
N TYR A 11 -9.59 8.51 0.07
CA TYR A 11 -9.44 9.96 0.15
C TYR A 11 -8.29 10.40 -0.77
N LYS A 12 -8.57 11.37 -1.61
CA LYS A 12 -7.63 11.88 -2.63
C LYS A 12 -7.47 13.39 -2.51
N LYS A 13 -6.22 13.84 -2.43
CA LYS A 13 -5.86 15.26 -2.50
C LYS A 13 -4.88 15.45 -3.65
N VAL A 14 -5.17 16.43 -4.49
CA VAL A 14 -4.32 16.80 -5.64
C VAL A 14 -3.71 18.18 -5.39
N GLN A 15 -2.39 18.29 -5.54
CA GLN A 15 -1.67 19.55 -5.44
C GLN A 15 -0.81 19.75 -6.69
N LYS A 16 -0.86 20.95 -7.24
CA LYS A 16 -0.05 21.35 -8.39
C LYS A 16 0.98 22.37 -7.97
N PHE A 17 2.23 22.18 -8.41
CA PHE A 17 3.34 23.07 -8.09
C PHE A 17 3.97 23.60 -9.38
N ASN A 18 4.01 24.92 -9.55
CA ASN A 18 4.70 25.62 -10.64
C ASN A 18 4.36 25.08 -12.05
N ASP A 19 3.12 24.67 -12.31
CA ASP A 19 2.63 24.10 -13.57
C ASP A 19 3.42 22.86 -14.08
N ARG A 20 4.43 22.41 -13.34
CA ARG A 20 5.30 21.29 -13.74
C ARG A 20 5.15 20.04 -12.90
N ALA A 21 4.80 20.18 -11.64
CA ALA A 21 4.68 19.07 -10.73
C ALA A 21 3.26 18.86 -10.25
N THR A 22 2.79 17.63 -10.30
CA THR A 22 1.52 17.20 -9.73
C THR A 22 1.80 16.17 -8.64
N VAL A 23 1.26 16.39 -7.45
CA VAL A 23 1.35 15.48 -6.32
C VAL A 23 -0.05 15.01 -5.95
N VAL A 24 -0.26 13.72 -5.95
CA VAL A 24 -1.50 13.09 -5.47
C VAL A 24 -1.21 12.40 -4.16
N THR A 25 -1.98 12.75 -3.15
CA THR A 25 -1.97 12.09 -1.84
C THR A 25 -3.22 11.23 -1.71
N LEU A 26 -3.03 9.94 -1.46
CA LEU A 26 -4.10 9.00 -1.16
C LEU A 26 -4.04 8.57 0.29
N LYS A 27 -5.20 8.44 0.92
CA LYS A 27 -5.33 7.91 2.28
C LYS A 27 -6.30 6.76 2.29
N GLY A 28 -5.87 5.63 2.84
CA GLY A 28 -6.68 4.45 3.04
C GLY A 28 -6.53 3.92 4.45
N ASP A 29 -7.59 3.31 4.96
CA ASP A 29 -7.62 2.68 6.28
C ASP A 29 -7.70 1.16 6.13
N LEU A 30 -6.75 0.49 6.74
CA LEU A 30 -6.71 -0.96 6.86
C LEU A 30 -7.27 -1.33 8.23
N LYS A 31 -8.43 -2.00 8.25
CA LYS A 31 -9.01 -2.51 9.49
C LYS A 31 -8.43 -3.87 9.82
N ILE A 32 -7.84 -3.98 11.00
CA ILE A 32 -7.27 -5.20 11.54
C ILE A 32 -8.03 -5.56 12.81
N PRO A 33 -8.36 -6.84 13.06
CA PRO A 33 -8.92 -7.26 14.34
C PRO A 33 -8.02 -6.83 15.51
N MET A 34 -8.62 -6.39 16.61
CA MET A 34 -7.88 -5.94 17.80
C MET A 34 -6.94 -7.02 18.33
N GLU A 35 -7.35 -8.29 18.28
CA GLU A 35 -6.54 -9.44 18.68
C GLU A 35 -5.25 -9.54 17.86
N VAL A 36 -5.32 -9.26 16.56
CA VAL A 36 -4.17 -9.24 15.66
C VAL A 36 -3.26 -8.07 15.98
N MET A 37 -3.83 -6.89 16.26
CA MET A 37 -3.05 -5.72 16.68
C MET A 37 -2.28 -5.97 17.97
N HIS A 38 -2.93 -6.58 18.96
CA HIS A 38 -2.31 -6.91 20.25
C HIS A 38 -1.26 -8.01 20.14
N SER A 39 -1.44 -8.95 19.21
CA SER A 39 -0.48 -10.03 18.96
C SER A 39 0.59 -9.69 17.94
N MET A 40 0.56 -8.48 17.39
CA MET A 40 1.54 -8.06 16.37
C MET A 40 2.93 -8.00 16.98
N PRO A 41 3.91 -8.74 16.41
CA PRO A 41 5.28 -8.73 16.93
C PRO A 41 5.87 -7.32 16.92
N LYS A 42 6.66 -7.00 17.94
CA LYS A 42 7.32 -5.70 18.07
C LYS A 42 8.12 -5.34 16.80
N GLU A 43 8.81 -6.31 16.22
CA GLU A 43 9.61 -6.11 15.00
C GLU A 43 8.75 -5.66 13.81
N VAL A 44 7.52 -6.18 13.70
CA VAL A 44 6.59 -5.77 12.65
C VAL A 44 6.08 -4.36 12.91
N CYS A 45 5.72 -4.04 14.15
CA CYS A 45 5.32 -2.68 14.54
C CYS A 45 6.43 -1.67 14.29
N ASP A 46 7.65 -1.97 14.71
CA ASP A 46 8.82 -1.12 14.52
C ASP A 46 9.11 -0.91 13.01
N TRP A 47 9.03 -1.97 12.23
CA TRP A 47 9.18 -1.85 10.77
C TRP A 47 8.09 -0.97 10.15
N MET A 48 6.84 -1.14 10.58
CA MET A 48 5.69 -0.39 10.07
C MET A 48 5.82 1.11 10.37
N LEU A 49 6.20 1.44 11.62
CA LEU A 49 6.27 2.83 12.10
C LEU A 49 7.57 3.53 11.69
N ASN A 50 8.69 2.80 11.67
CA ASN A 50 10.02 3.35 11.40
C ASN A 50 10.43 3.26 9.93
N LYS A 51 9.56 2.73 9.09
CA LYS A 51 9.84 2.74 7.66
C LYS A 51 9.77 4.19 7.16
N ILE A 52 10.89 4.86 7.23
CA ILE A 52 11.08 6.19 6.67
C ILE A 52 11.06 6.07 5.14
N ASN A 53 9.86 5.89 4.61
CA ASN A 53 9.61 6.09 3.21
C ASN A 53 8.89 7.43 3.08
N PRO A 54 9.50 8.46 2.46
CA PRO A 54 8.85 9.76 2.32
C PRO A 54 7.54 9.70 1.53
N LYS A 55 7.32 8.59 0.83
CA LYS A 55 6.11 8.36 0.03
C LYS A 55 4.98 7.69 0.81
N VAL A 56 5.26 7.06 1.96
CA VAL A 56 4.27 6.33 2.74
C VAL A 56 4.41 6.69 4.21
N GLN A 57 3.33 7.20 4.78
CA GLN A 57 3.21 7.46 6.22
C GLN A 57 2.15 6.53 6.80
N VAL A 58 2.42 5.97 7.96
CA VAL A 58 1.54 5.02 8.61
C VAL A 58 1.24 5.48 10.03
N TYR A 59 -0.03 5.43 10.38
CA TYR A 59 -0.52 5.66 11.72
C TYR A 59 -1.45 4.52 12.12
N HIS A 60 -1.33 4.01 13.34
CA HIS A 60 -2.22 2.95 13.82
C HIS A 60 -2.94 3.37 15.11
N TRP A 61 -4.20 3.05 15.20
CA TRP A 61 -5.04 3.31 16.36
C TRP A 61 -6.23 2.33 16.41
N GLN A 62 -6.43 1.68 17.55
CA GLN A 62 -7.60 0.84 17.83
C GLN A 62 -7.99 -0.13 16.68
N GLY A 63 -7.05 -0.89 16.15
CA GLY A 63 -7.32 -1.85 15.09
C GLY A 63 -7.45 -1.23 13.69
N ILE A 64 -7.16 0.05 13.53
CA ILE A 64 -7.10 0.75 12.26
C ILE A 64 -5.66 1.15 11.96
N ILE A 65 -5.17 0.76 10.79
CA ILE A 65 -3.91 1.26 10.25
C ILE A 65 -4.25 2.24 9.14
N SER A 66 -4.03 3.52 9.40
CA SER A 66 -4.19 4.56 8.38
C SER A 66 -2.89 4.68 7.58
N ILE A 67 -2.99 4.54 6.27
CA ILE A 67 -1.87 4.60 5.34
C ILE A 67 -2.07 5.79 4.43
N THR A 68 -1.11 6.72 4.46
CA THR A 68 -1.07 7.87 3.56
C THR A 68 0.10 7.71 2.61
N ALA A 69 -0.16 7.77 1.33
CA ALA A 69 0.87 7.66 0.30
C ALA A 69 0.79 8.81 -0.69
N THR A 70 1.94 9.22 -1.17
CA THR A 70 2.06 10.27 -2.19
C THR A 70 2.68 9.73 -3.46
N GLY A 71 2.11 10.13 -4.59
CA GLY A 71 2.70 9.96 -5.91
C GLY A 71 2.99 11.32 -6.52
N LYS A 72 4.10 11.44 -7.23
CA LYS A 72 4.52 12.68 -7.87
C LYS A 72 4.78 12.47 -9.35
N THR A 73 4.35 13.40 -10.15
CA THR A 73 4.70 13.51 -11.57
C THR A 73 5.35 14.87 -11.80
N VAL A 74 6.47 14.87 -12.53
CA VAL A 74 7.16 16.10 -12.93
C VAL A 74 7.23 16.10 -14.45
N ARG A 75 6.77 17.18 -15.04
CA ARG A 75 6.83 17.40 -16.48
C ARG A 75 8.23 17.95 -16.86
N SER A 76 8.81 17.39 -17.90
CA SER A 76 10.01 18.00 -18.52
C SER A 76 9.62 19.27 -19.31
N GLU A 77 10.61 20.09 -19.63
CA GLU A 77 10.37 21.34 -20.39
C GLU A 77 9.83 21.08 -21.80
N ASP A 78 10.20 19.94 -22.36
CA ASP A 78 9.84 19.54 -23.73
C ASP A 78 8.50 18.80 -23.80
N ASP A 79 7.94 18.40 -22.66
CA ASP A 79 6.66 17.68 -22.62
C ASP A 79 5.47 18.61 -22.81
N LYS A 80 4.51 18.18 -23.63
CA LYS A 80 3.23 18.88 -23.73
C LYS A 80 2.49 18.85 -22.39
N ASP A 81 1.83 19.95 -22.06
CA ASP A 81 1.02 20.03 -20.87
C ASP A 81 -0.22 19.14 -20.99
N ASN A 82 -0.28 18.13 -20.15
CA ASN A 82 -1.44 17.25 -20.01
C ASN A 82 -1.72 17.01 -18.52
N PRO A 83 -2.45 17.94 -17.87
CA PRO A 83 -2.69 17.86 -16.43
C PRO A 83 -3.49 16.63 -16.02
N VAL A 84 -4.39 16.14 -16.87
CA VAL A 84 -5.18 14.92 -16.59
C VAL A 84 -4.27 13.69 -16.55
N LEU A 85 -3.38 13.57 -17.51
CA LEU A 85 -2.42 12.45 -17.57
C LEU A 85 -1.41 12.51 -16.43
N ALA A 86 -0.92 13.71 -16.10
CA ALA A 86 -0.02 13.94 -14.97
C ALA A 86 -0.67 13.51 -13.64
N GLU A 87 -1.93 13.85 -13.42
CA GLU A 87 -2.68 13.45 -12.23
C GLU A 87 -2.86 11.93 -12.17
N ARG A 88 -3.24 11.30 -13.29
CA ARG A 88 -3.40 9.83 -13.36
C ARG A 88 -2.09 9.08 -13.04
N ILE A 89 -0.97 9.55 -13.55
CA ILE A 89 0.35 8.97 -13.25
C ILE A 89 0.69 9.12 -11.78
N ALA A 90 0.49 10.31 -11.21
CA ALA A 90 0.74 10.57 -9.79
C ALA A 90 -0.16 9.70 -8.89
N GLU A 91 -1.44 9.58 -9.22
CA GLU A 91 -2.39 8.72 -8.50
C GLU A 91 -1.97 7.25 -8.56
N CYS A 92 -1.61 6.76 -9.74
CA CYS A 92 -1.15 5.39 -9.94
C CYS A 92 0.09 5.09 -9.09
N ARG A 93 1.05 6.01 -9.01
CA ARG A 93 2.24 5.89 -8.15
C ARG A 93 1.88 5.85 -6.66
N ALA A 94 0.91 6.63 -6.22
CA ALA A 94 0.42 6.58 -4.84
C ALA A 94 -0.26 5.24 -4.52
N LYS A 95 -1.10 4.72 -5.42
CA LYS A 95 -1.72 3.39 -5.28
C LYS A 95 -0.68 2.26 -5.21
N ILE A 96 0.32 2.30 -6.08
CA ILE A 96 1.44 1.34 -6.05
C ILE A 96 2.12 1.34 -4.69
N ALA A 97 2.39 2.52 -4.13
CA ALA A 97 3.02 2.64 -2.81
C ALA A 97 2.17 2.01 -1.70
N ILE A 98 0.85 2.24 -1.71
CA ILE A 98 -0.09 1.65 -0.73
C ILE A 98 -0.14 0.13 -0.88
N TYR A 99 -0.37 -0.39 -2.07
CA TYR A 99 -0.51 -1.84 -2.29
C TYR A 99 0.78 -2.60 -1.99
N LYS A 100 1.91 -2.03 -2.38
CA LYS A 100 3.24 -2.58 -2.03
C LYS A 100 3.44 -2.63 -0.51
N PHE A 101 3.09 -1.55 0.20
CA PHE A 101 3.22 -1.50 1.65
C PHE A 101 2.35 -2.56 2.33
N VAL A 102 1.08 -2.68 1.95
CA VAL A 102 0.16 -3.68 2.52
C VAL A 102 0.65 -5.10 2.23
N THR A 103 1.09 -5.38 1.02
CA THR A 103 1.64 -6.69 0.63
C THR A 103 2.83 -7.07 1.51
N HIS A 104 3.75 -6.14 1.73
CA HIS A 104 4.92 -6.38 2.57
C HIS A 104 4.57 -6.51 4.06
N LEU A 105 3.61 -5.72 4.55
CA LEU A 105 3.14 -5.80 5.94
C LEU A 105 2.58 -7.20 6.24
N ILE A 106 1.70 -7.69 5.37
CA ILE A 106 1.09 -9.01 5.54
C ILE A 106 2.14 -10.12 5.47
N LYS A 107 3.07 -10.04 4.55
CA LYS A 107 4.17 -10.99 4.42
C LYS A 107 5.04 -11.03 5.69
N LYS A 108 5.39 -9.86 6.24
CA LYS A 108 6.15 -9.78 7.50
C LYS A 108 5.39 -10.34 8.68
N TYR A 109 4.13 -9.95 8.83
CA TYR A 109 3.27 -10.46 9.90
C TYR A 109 3.15 -11.99 9.82
N ASN A 110 2.87 -12.54 8.66
CA ASN A 110 2.75 -13.99 8.47
C ASN A 110 4.03 -14.74 8.85
N LYS A 111 5.20 -14.21 8.48
CA LYS A 111 6.49 -14.78 8.84
C LYS A 111 6.69 -14.86 10.36
N TYR A 112 6.37 -13.80 11.09
CA TYR A 112 6.51 -13.77 12.55
C TYR A 112 5.43 -14.60 13.25
N TYR A 113 4.21 -14.59 12.73
CA TYR A 113 3.11 -15.40 13.23
C TYR A 113 3.43 -16.88 13.18
N ILE A 114 3.96 -17.37 12.07
CA ILE A 114 4.39 -18.77 11.91
C ILE A 114 5.49 -19.10 12.94
N LYS A 115 6.50 -18.25 13.12
CA LYS A 115 7.55 -18.44 14.12
C LYS A 115 6.99 -18.52 15.53
N LEU A 116 6.02 -17.65 15.87
CA LEU A 116 5.39 -17.61 17.18
C LEU A 116 4.65 -18.92 17.47
N ILE A 117 3.90 -19.43 16.51
CA ILE A 117 3.13 -20.67 16.65
C ILE A 117 4.05 -21.87 16.76
N ILE A 118 5.06 -21.97 15.90
CA ILE A 118 6.04 -23.06 15.95
C ILE A 118 6.81 -23.03 17.28
N GLY A 119 7.17 -21.85 17.77
CA GLY A 119 7.90 -21.69 19.03
C GLY A 119 7.07 -22.00 20.28
N LYS A 120 5.75 -21.67 20.30
CA LYS A 120 4.88 -21.87 21.45
C LYS A 120 4.20 -23.23 21.53
N TYR A 121 3.81 -23.80 20.39
CA TYR A 121 2.90 -24.96 20.33
C TYR A 121 3.52 -26.17 19.61
N GLY A 122 4.77 -26.10 19.21
CA GLY A 122 5.38 -27.14 18.37
C GLY A 122 4.74 -27.17 16.98
N SER A 123 5.03 -28.20 16.19
CA SER A 123 4.54 -28.35 14.81
C SER A 123 3.05 -28.68 14.68
N THR A 124 2.31 -28.78 15.80
CA THR A 124 0.94 -29.24 15.83
C THR A 124 -0.05 -28.07 15.83
N ARG A 125 -0.49 -27.72 14.67
CA ARG A 125 -1.62 -26.84 14.31
C ARG A 125 -1.33 -25.34 14.29
N PRO A 126 -0.80 -24.81 13.18
CA PRO A 126 -1.10 -23.44 12.83
C PRO A 126 -2.63 -23.31 12.67
N ASP A 127 -3.20 -22.17 13.11
CA ASP A 127 -4.57 -21.84 12.73
C ASP A 127 -4.60 -21.66 11.21
N TYR A 128 -4.96 -22.73 10.51
CA TYR A 128 -5.02 -22.76 9.04
C TYR A 128 -5.95 -21.69 8.50
N ASN A 129 -7.03 -21.35 9.22
CA ASN A 129 -7.97 -20.33 8.80
C ASN A 129 -7.32 -18.94 8.76
N GLN A 130 -6.47 -18.60 9.74
CA GLN A 130 -5.76 -17.33 9.76
C GLN A 130 -4.67 -17.28 8.70
N LYS A 131 -3.95 -18.38 8.50
CA LYS A 131 -2.94 -18.50 7.44
C LYS A 131 -3.57 -18.35 6.06
N ASP A 132 -4.69 -19.01 5.80
CA ASP A 132 -5.40 -18.94 4.53
C ASP A 132 -5.95 -17.53 4.29
N THR A 133 -6.49 -16.87 5.32
CA THR A 133 -6.97 -15.49 5.24
C THR A 133 -5.82 -14.53 4.89
N LEU A 134 -4.68 -14.65 5.57
CA LEU A 134 -3.49 -13.83 5.29
C LEU A 134 -2.96 -14.07 3.89
N HIS A 135 -2.94 -15.33 3.45
CA HIS A 135 -2.51 -15.68 2.10
C HIS A 135 -3.43 -15.09 1.03
N ALA A 136 -4.75 -15.15 1.23
CA ALA A 136 -5.73 -14.56 0.33
C ALA A 136 -5.59 -13.03 0.25
N ILE A 137 -5.39 -12.35 1.37
CA ILE A 137 -5.17 -10.90 1.42
C ILE A 137 -3.86 -10.54 0.72
N HIS A 138 -2.78 -11.27 0.98
CA HIS A 138 -1.50 -11.08 0.30
C HIS A 138 -1.66 -11.23 -1.23
N GLY A 139 -2.35 -12.26 -1.69
CA GLY A 139 -2.62 -12.49 -3.10
C GLY A 139 -3.43 -11.34 -3.73
N LYS A 140 -4.45 -10.85 -3.03
CA LYS A 140 -5.28 -9.71 -3.49
C LYS A 140 -4.44 -8.46 -3.70
N TYR A 141 -3.65 -8.04 -2.71
CA TYR A 141 -2.88 -6.81 -2.79
C TYR A 141 -1.67 -6.93 -3.71
N SER A 142 -1.04 -8.09 -3.78
CA SER A 142 0.00 -8.39 -4.76
C SER A 142 -0.54 -8.28 -6.20
N THR A 143 -1.75 -8.77 -6.44
CA THR A 143 -2.42 -8.65 -7.74
C THR A 143 -2.77 -7.20 -8.07
N LEU A 144 -3.32 -6.45 -7.11
CA LEU A 144 -3.61 -5.02 -7.28
C LEU A 144 -2.34 -4.22 -7.58
N TRP A 145 -1.26 -4.51 -6.87
CA TRP A 145 0.03 -3.90 -7.14
C TRP A 145 0.53 -4.19 -8.56
N GLY A 146 0.47 -5.44 -9.00
CA GLY A 146 0.84 -5.81 -10.37
C GLY A 146 -0.03 -5.14 -11.44
N LYS A 147 -1.34 -5.00 -11.21
CA LYS A 147 -2.25 -4.29 -12.11
C LYS A 147 -1.90 -2.80 -12.21
N GLU A 148 -1.58 -2.15 -11.11
CA GLU A 148 -1.20 -0.73 -11.13
C GLU A 148 0.16 -0.51 -11.80
N LEU A 149 1.11 -1.44 -11.67
CA LEU A 149 2.37 -1.36 -12.42
C LEU A 149 2.13 -1.43 -13.94
N LYS A 150 1.25 -2.32 -14.40
CA LYS A 150 0.86 -2.40 -15.81
C LYS A 150 0.12 -1.16 -16.26
N HIS A 151 -0.76 -0.61 -15.41
CA HIS A 151 -1.47 0.63 -15.69
C HIS A 151 -0.50 1.80 -15.84
N LEU A 152 0.48 1.91 -14.94
CA LEU A 152 1.52 2.93 -15.01
C LEU A 152 2.31 2.85 -16.32
N ALA A 153 2.69 1.65 -16.75
CA ALA A 153 3.37 1.46 -18.03
C ALA A 153 2.54 1.95 -19.22
N LYS A 154 1.23 1.65 -19.24
CA LYS A 154 0.31 2.16 -20.27
C LYS A 154 0.19 3.69 -20.26
N LEU A 155 0.16 4.31 -19.08
CA LEU A 155 0.12 5.76 -18.96
C LEU A 155 1.39 6.42 -19.53
N PHE A 156 2.55 5.82 -19.32
CA PHE A 156 3.80 6.29 -19.93
C PHE A 156 3.82 6.13 -21.45
N ASP A 157 3.24 5.06 -21.98
CA ASP A 157 3.08 4.89 -23.42
C ASP A 157 2.20 6.00 -24.01
N LEU A 158 1.14 6.44 -23.30
CA LEU A 158 0.34 7.59 -23.72
C LEU A 158 1.13 8.90 -23.71
N VAL A 159 2.03 9.10 -22.75
CA VAL A 159 2.94 10.26 -22.74
C VAL A 159 3.80 10.29 -24.00
N LYS A 160 4.38 9.13 -24.37
CA LYS A 160 5.23 9.02 -25.56
C LYS A 160 4.46 9.23 -26.87
N SER A 161 3.22 8.74 -26.95
CA SER A 161 2.38 8.88 -28.17
C SER A 161 1.85 10.28 -28.37
N ASN A 162 1.70 11.08 -27.30
CA ASN A 162 1.22 12.46 -27.33
C ASN A 162 2.35 13.51 -27.42
N GLY A 163 3.58 13.01 -27.41
CA GLY A 163 4.80 13.85 -27.48
C GLY A 163 5.27 14.17 -28.91
#